data_b553abae7ed697f44985ebd2953f7357
#
_entry.id   b553abae7ed697f44985ebd2953f7357
#
_cell.length_a   1.000
_cell.length_b   1.000
_cell.length_c   1.000
_cell.angle_alpha   90.00
_cell.angle_beta   90.00
_cell.angle_gamma   90.00
#
_symmetry.space_group_name_H-M   'P 1'
#
loop_
_entity.id
_entity.type
_entity.pdbx_description
1 polymer ?
#
loop_
_entity_poly.entity_id
_entity_poly.type
_entity_poly.pdbx_seq_one_letter_code
_entity_poly.pdbx_strand_id
1 'polypeptide(L)'
;MTKTTVREQITHRWYTRPVLFVADVNRALRFYIDLLGFEKSWHEGDGAGRVCQVNRAGCEIILCEDATRKDKARLFVALNVDGLAALRREIIERSVPAEKSWWGYDVIKIVDPDGNELLFPAAE
;
A
#
# COMPACT_ATOMS: atom_id res chain seq x y z
N MET A 1 27.28 4.42 -7.20
CA MET A 1 26.30 4.29 -8.25
C MET A 1 25.18 5.34 -8.08
N THR A 2 24.82 5.95 -9.14
CA THR A 2 23.80 6.98 -9.08
C THR A 2 22.42 6.30 -9.20
N LYS A 3 21.61 6.53 -8.20
CA LYS A 3 20.25 6.03 -8.24
C LYS A 3 19.39 6.99 -9.05
N THR A 4 18.67 6.46 -10.02
CA THR A 4 17.71 7.27 -10.75
C THR A 4 16.61 7.70 -9.80
N THR A 5 16.39 8.98 -9.68
CA THR A 5 15.35 9.49 -8.79
C THR A 5 14.00 9.42 -9.48
N VAL A 6 12.96 9.44 -8.67
CA VAL A 6 11.60 9.51 -9.18
C VAL A 6 11.44 10.76 -10.06
N ARG A 7 12.03 11.87 -9.64
CA ARG A 7 11.94 13.10 -10.40
C ARG A 7 12.52 12.95 -11.81
N GLU A 8 13.65 12.25 -11.94
CA GLU A 8 14.25 12.04 -13.25
C GLU A 8 13.39 11.16 -14.14
N GLN A 9 12.67 10.20 -13.54
CA GLN A 9 11.85 9.27 -14.30
C GLN A 9 10.53 9.87 -14.74
N ILE A 10 10.04 10.87 -14.05
CA ILE A 10 8.68 11.35 -14.22
C ILE A 10 8.54 12.39 -15.31
N THR A 11 9.55 13.15 -15.60
CA THR A 11 9.62 14.24 -16.59
C THR A 11 8.31 15.01 -16.79
N HIS A 12 7.39 14.52 -17.63
CA HIS A 12 6.18 15.26 -18.00
C HIS A 12 4.91 14.69 -17.39
N ARG A 13 5.02 13.66 -16.55
CA ARG A 13 3.84 13.02 -15.99
C ARG A 13 3.62 13.50 -14.56
N TRP A 14 2.36 13.55 -14.17
CA TRP A 14 2.01 13.82 -12.78
C TRP A 14 2.19 12.52 -12.02
N TYR A 15 3.02 12.55 -10.99
CA TYR A 15 3.33 11.41 -10.17
C TYR A 15 2.82 11.69 -8.76
N THR A 16 1.95 10.83 -8.25
CA THR A 16 1.36 11.01 -6.93
C THR A 16 1.66 9.82 -6.04
N ARG A 17 1.74 10.08 -4.76
CA ARG A 17 1.87 9.04 -3.74
C ARG A 17 0.87 9.35 -2.65
N PRO A 18 -0.02 8.40 -2.29
CA PRO A 18 -0.95 8.62 -1.19
C PRO A 18 -0.22 8.62 0.14
N VAL A 19 -0.76 9.37 1.10
CA VAL A 19 -0.31 9.36 2.48
C VAL A 19 -1.40 8.74 3.32
N LEU A 20 -1.09 7.66 4.00
CA LEU A 20 -2.01 6.99 4.91
C LEU A 20 -1.58 7.28 6.33
N PHE A 21 -2.55 7.71 7.15
CA PHE A 21 -2.26 7.95 8.57
C PHE A 21 -2.48 6.68 9.35
N VAL A 22 -1.53 6.36 10.22
CA VAL A 22 -1.53 5.14 11.01
C VAL A 22 -1.23 5.49 12.46
N ALA A 23 -1.74 4.70 13.40
CA ALA A 23 -1.51 4.97 14.80
C ALA A 23 -0.09 4.61 15.24
N ASP A 24 0.50 3.62 14.59
CA ASP A 24 1.83 3.10 14.95
C ASP A 24 2.51 2.67 13.66
N VAL A 25 3.55 3.40 13.26
CA VAL A 25 4.19 3.14 11.98
C VAL A 25 4.87 1.78 11.94
N ASN A 26 5.38 1.29 13.06
CA ASN A 26 6.01 -0.04 13.07
C ASN A 26 4.99 -1.15 12.91
N ARG A 27 3.80 -0.99 13.50
CA ARG A 27 2.72 -1.95 13.29
C ARG A 27 2.28 -1.94 11.83
N ALA A 28 2.16 -0.76 11.25
CA ALA A 28 1.78 -0.64 9.84
C ALA A 28 2.83 -1.29 8.94
N LEU A 29 4.11 -1.07 9.23
CA LEU A 29 5.18 -1.70 8.45
C LEU A 29 5.10 -3.21 8.48
N ARG A 30 4.80 -3.80 9.64
CA ARG A 30 4.65 -5.26 9.70
C ARG A 30 3.51 -5.73 8.81
N PHE A 31 2.41 -4.99 8.79
CA PHE A 31 1.28 -5.37 7.93
C PHE A 31 1.66 -5.28 6.45
N TYR A 32 2.20 -4.15 6.01
CA TYR A 32 2.50 -3.96 4.61
C TYR A 32 3.64 -4.83 4.12
N ILE A 33 4.65 -5.07 4.94
CA ILE A 33 5.80 -5.87 4.54
C ILE A 33 5.48 -7.37 4.69
N ASP A 34 5.03 -7.79 5.85
CA ASP A 34 4.90 -9.22 6.13
C ASP A 34 3.67 -9.83 5.46
N LEU A 35 2.56 -9.12 5.41
CA LEU A 35 1.35 -9.66 4.81
C LEU A 35 1.20 -9.28 3.35
N LEU A 36 1.54 -8.05 2.97
CA LEU A 36 1.28 -7.58 1.62
C LEU A 36 2.51 -7.55 0.73
N GLY A 37 3.67 -7.95 1.24
CA GLY A 37 4.85 -8.11 0.39
C GLY A 37 5.47 -6.80 -0.08
N PHE A 38 5.19 -5.69 0.57
CA PHE A 38 5.85 -4.43 0.28
C PHE A 38 7.26 -4.43 0.83
N GLU A 39 8.09 -3.53 0.32
CA GLU A 39 9.44 -3.29 0.84
C GLU A 39 9.51 -1.86 1.35
N LYS A 40 10.25 -1.65 2.44
CA LYS A 40 10.45 -0.31 2.95
C LYS A 40 11.43 0.43 2.06
N SER A 41 11.00 1.54 1.48
CA SER A 41 11.82 2.35 0.59
C SER A 41 12.70 3.31 1.36
N TRP A 42 12.10 4.02 2.32
CA TRP A 42 12.84 4.91 3.20
C TRP A 42 12.04 5.10 4.49
N HIS A 43 12.73 5.56 5.53
CA HIS A 43 12.14 5.78 6.84
C HIS A 43 12.94 6.90 7.48
N GLU A 44 12.29 8.02 7.83
CA GLU A 44 12.99 9.15 8.39
C GLU A 44 13.69 8.79 9.70
N GLY A 45 14.66 9.60 10.10
CA GLY A 45 15.33 9.40 11.36
C GLY A 45 16.03 8.06 11.49
N ASP A 46 16.60 7.56 10.39
CA ASP A 46 17.32 6.29 10.36
C ASP A 46 16.48 5.13 10.88
N GLY A 47 15.19 5.16 10.55
CA GLY A 47 14.25 4.09 10.94
C GLY A 47 13.56 4.34 12.27
N ALA A 48 13.78 5.49 12.89
CA ALA A 48 13.16 5.81 14.18
C ALA A 48 12.02 6.82 14.06
N GLY A 49 11.85 7.41 12.88
CA GLY A 49 10.87 8.49 12.70
C GLY A 49 9.46 7.97 12.47
N ARG A 50 8.57 8.93 12.27
CA ARG A 50 7.13 8.66 12.17
C ARG A 50 6.64 8.58 10.74
N VAL A 51 7.50 8.81 9.76
CA VAL A 51 7.13 8.78 8.34
C VAL A 51 8.04 7.82 7.61
N CYS A 52 7.42 6.96 6.80
CA CYS A 52 8.18 6.04 5.98
C CYS A 52 7.42 5.78 4.67
N GLN A 53 8.07 5.12 3.75
CA GLN A 53 7.44 4.76 2.48
C GLN A 53 7.65 3.28 2.21
N VAL A 54 6.59 2.64 1.73
CA VAL A 54 6.63 1.25 1.32
C VAL A 54 6.28 1.17 -0.16
N ASN A 55 6.94 0.26 -0.87
CA ASN A 55 6.78 0.11 -2.31
C ASN A 55 6.55 -1.35 -2.66
N ARG A 56 5.69 -1.57 -3.64
CA ARG A 56 5.55 -2.88 -4.25
C ARG A 56 5.11 -2.71 -5.70
N ALA A 57 5.91 -3.17 -6.66
CA ALA A 57 5.55 -3.25 -8.08
C ALA A 57 4.97 -1.93 -8.62
N GLY A 58 5.57 -0.81 -8.26
CA GLY A 58 5.13 0.51 -8.69
C GLY A 58 4.09 1.15 -7.79
N CYS A 59 3.52 0.41 -6.85
CA CYS A 59 2.62 0.98 -5.86
C CYS A 59 3.45 1.55 -4.72
N GLU A 60 3.36 2.87 -4.50
CA GLU A 60 4.16 3.57 -3.50
C GLU A 60 3.24 4.27 -2.52
N ILE A 61 3.41 3.98 -1.25
CA ILE A 61 2.54 4.48 -0.19
C ILE A 61 3.39 5.09 0.90
N ILE A 62 3.05 6.32 1.30
CA ILE A 62 3.70 6.96 2.46
C ILE A 62 2.85 6.68 3.68
N LEU A 63 3.48 6.19 4.74
CA LEU A 63 2.82 5.93 6.02
C LEU A 63 3.28 7.01 7.00
N CYS A 64 2.32 7.69 7.61
CA CYS A 64 2.63 8.77 8.56
C CYS A 64 1.95 8.47 9.89
N GLU A 65 2.73 8.39 10.95
CA GLU A 65 2.19 8.09 12.26
C GLU A 65 1.52 9.32 12.85
N ASP A 66 0.23 9.19 13.09
CA ASP A 66 -0.55 10.23 13.77
C ASP A 66 -1.79 9.57 14.37
N ALA A 67 -1.68 9.20 15.64
CA ALA A 67 -2.75 8.47 16.31
C ALA A 67 -4.01 9.32 16.53
N THR A 68 -3.93 10.62 16.34
CA THR A 68 -5.09 11.51 16.50
C THR A 68 -5.97 11.55 15.26
N ARG A 69 -5.45 11.17 14.09
CA ARG A 69 -6.21 11.18 12.85
C ARG A 69 -7.17 10.01 12.81
N LYS A 70 -8.41 10.30 12.44
CA LYS A 70 -9.43 9.25 12.30
C LYS A 70 -9.82 9.02 10.85
N ASP A 71 -9.23 9.78 9.95
CA ASP A 71 -9.51 9.65 8.52
C ASP A 71 -8.99 8.32 8.01
N LYS A 72 -9.75 7.72 7.11
CA LYS A 72 -9.35 6.46 6.49
C LYS A 72 -9.21 6.69 5.00
N ALA A 73 -8.11 6.22 4.44
CA ALA A 73 -7.84 6.34 3.03
C ALA A 73 -8.39 5.13 2.27
N ARG A 74 -8.69 5.35 1.00
CA ARG A 74 -9.04 4.27 0.07
C ARG A 74 -8.17 4.39 -1.14
N LEU A 75 -7.56 3.28 -1.51
CA LEU A 75 -6.68 3.22 -2.67
C LEU A 75 -7.17 2.17 -3.62
N PHE A 76 -7.29 2.52 -4.89
CA PHE A 76 -7.56 1.53 -5.93
C PHE A 76 -6.23 1.13 -6.55
N VAL A 77 -5.95 -0.16 -6.51
CA VAL A 77 -4.72 -0.73 -7.06
C VAL A 77 -5.12 -1.68 -8.19
N ALA A 78 -4.87 -1.25 -9.42
CA ALA A 78 -5.24 -2.04 -10.58
C ALA A 78 -4.18 -3.08 -10.87
N LEU A 79 -4.60 -4.32 -11.05
CA LEU A 79 -3.73 -5.43 -11.39
C LEU A 79 -4.23 -6.09 -12.67
N ASN A 80 -3.30 -6.64 -13.45
CA ASN A 80 -3.69 -7.47 -14.59
C ASN A 80 -4.07 -8.87 -14.10
N VAL A 81 -4.42 -9.75 -15.03
CA VAL A 81 -4.90 -11.09 -14.69
C VAL A 81 -3.87 -11.84 -13.85
N ASP A 82 -2.59 -11.77 -14.25
CA ASP A 82 -1.53 -12.48 -13.52
C ASP A 82 -1.33 -11.88 -12.13
N GLY A 83 -1.40 -10.57 -12.01
CA GLY A 83 -1.27 -9.91 -10.71
C GLY A 83 -2.40 -10.27 -9.76
N LEU A 84 -3.64 -10.34 -10.27
CA LEU A 84 -4.78 -10.77 -9.46
C LEU A 84 -4.63 -12.21 -9.01
N ALA A 85 -4.18 -13.09 -9.90
CA ALA A 85 -3.96 -14.49 -9.53
C ALA A 85 -2.91 -14.59 -8.42
N ALA A 86 -1.83 -13.84 -8.53
CA ALA A 86 -0.79 -13.81 -7.51
C ALA A 86 -1.34 -13.29 -6.19
N LEU A 87 -2.12 -12.22 -6.23
CA LEU A 87 -2.72 -11.65 -5.02
C LEU A 87 -3.62 -12.67 -4.33
N ARG A 88 -4.46 -13.38 -5.08
CA ARG A 88 -5.34 -14.38 -4.49
C ARG A 88 -4.57 -15.51 -3.82
N ARG A 89 -3.45 -15.93 -4.41
CA ARG A 89 -2.59 -16.93 -3.78
C ARG A 89 -1.98 -16.41 -2.48
N GLU A 90 -1.48 -15.18 -2.50
CA GLU A 90 -0.85 -14.59 -1.31
C GLU A 90 -1.85 -14.38 -0.18
N ILE A 91 -3.07 -14.00 -0.50
CA ILE A 91 -4.13 -13.87 0.51
C ILE A 91 -4.30 -15.17 1.26
N ILE A 92 -4.32 -16.29 0.55
CA ILE A 92 -4.46 -17.60 1.16
C ILE A 92 -3.19 -17.98 1.92
N GLU A 93 -2.04 -17.85 1.28
CA GLU A 93 -0.76 -18.30 1.85
C GLU A 93 -0.39 -17.53 3.11
N ARG A 94 -0.69 -16.24 3.14
CA ARG A 94 -0.31 -15.38 4.26
C ARG A 94 -1.47 -15.09 5.20
N SER A 95 -2.62 -15.70 4.95
CA SER A 95 -3.83 -15.47 5.75
C SER A 95 -4.18 -14.00 5.85
N VAL A 96 -4.11 -13.28 4.73
CA VAL A 96 -4.46 -11.87 4.69
C VAL A 96 -5.97 -11.72 4.82
N PRO A 97 -6.47 -10.92 5.76
CA PRO A 97 -7.90 -10.65 5.82
C PRO A 97 -8.33 -9.88 4.58
N ALA A 98 -9.23 -10.47 3.80
CA ALA A 98 -9.72 -9.86 2.57
C ALA A 98 -11.20 -10.18 2.41
N GLU A 99 -11.94 -9.27 1.79
CA GLU A 99 -13.35 -9.49 1.56
C GLU A 99 -13.77 -8.92 0.22
N LYS A 100 -14.94 -9.33 -0.25
CA LYS A 100 -15.51 -8.80 -1.47
C LYS A 100 -16.18 -7.46 -1.19
N SER A 101 -16.11 -6.56 -2.16
CA SER A 101 -16.79 -5.29 -2.07
C SER A 101 -17.26 -4.88 -3.46
N TRP A 102 -18.05 -3.82 -3.53
CA TRP A 102 -18.66 -3.37 -4.78
C TRP A 102 -18.43 -1.87 -4.96
N TRP A 103 -17.85 -1.52 -6.10
CA TRP A 103 -17.60 -0.12 -6.48
C TRP A 103 -17.99 0.09 -7.95
N GLY A 104 -19.23 -0.33 -8.30
CA GLY A 104 -19.64 -0.37 -9.71
C GLY A 104 -19.17 -1.63 -10.40
N TYR A 105 -18.27 -2.36 -9.79
CA TYR A 105 -17.79 -3.69 -10.22
C TYR A 105 -17.19 -4.37 -8.98
N ASP A 106 -16.89 -5.65 -9.14
CA ASP A 106 -16.34 -6.42 -8.01
C ASP A 106 -14.92 -5.97 -7.69
N VAL A 107 -14.63 -5.83 -6.40
CA VAL A 107 -13.28 -5.55 -5.91
C VAL A 107 -12.96 -6.47 -4.74
N ILE A 108 -11.67 -6.75 -4.58
CA ILE A 108 -11.13 -7.38 -3.38
C ILE A 108 -10.71 -6.25 -2.45
N LYS A 109 -11.21 -6.26 -1.22
CA LYS A 109 -10.90 -5.22 -0.23
C LYS A 109 -9.99 -5.79 0.84
N ILE A 110 -8.86 -5.13 1.06
CA ILE A 110 -7.94 -5.45 2.15
C ILE A 110 -7.85 -4.21 3.03
N VAL A 111 -8.09 -4.38 4.33
CA VAL A 111 -8.11 -3.27 5.28
C VAL A 111 -6.89 -3.39 6.17
N ASP A 112 -6.11 -2.30 6.28
CA ASP A 112 -4.95 -2.31 7.15
C ASP A 112 -5.39 -2.15 8.62
N PRO A 113 -4.45 -2.27 9.59
CA PRO A 113 -4.83 -2.20 11.02
C PRO A 113 -5.46 -0.87 11.42
N ASP A 114 -5.32 0.18 10.62
CA ASP A 114 -5.85 1.50 10.94
C ASP A 114 -7.13 1.81 10.17
N GLY A 115 -7.63 0.85 9.39
CA GLY A 115 -8.85 1.03 8.64
C GLY A 115 -8.67 1.59 7.25
N ASN A 116 -7.44 1.82 6.80
CA ASN A 116 -7.20 2.22 5.42
C ASN A 116 -7.46 1.04 4.50
N GLU A 117 -8.07 1.30 3.34
CA GLU A 117 -8.54 0.25 2.46
C GLU A 117 -7.76 0.22 1.15
N LEU A 118 -7.28 -0.96 0.79
CA LEU A 118 -6.74 -1.20 -0.54
C LEU A 118 -7.78 -1.99 -1.32
N LEU A 119 -8.15 -1.47 -2.48
CA LEU A 119 -9.24 -2.02 -3.28
C LEU A 119 -8.67 -2.46 -4.62
N PHE A 120 -8.80 -3.75 -4.91
CA PHE A 120 -8.24 -4.35 -6.12
C PHE A 120 -9.38 -4.76 -7.03
N PRO A 121 -9.61 -4.03 -8.14
CA PRO A 121 -10.65 -4.45 -9.09
C PRO A 121 -10.46 -5.90 -9.51
N ALA A 122 -11.52 -6.67 -9.42
CA ALA A 122 -11.48 -8.10 -9.66
C ALA A 122 -12.40 -8.55 -10.80
N ALA A 123 -13.11 -7.62 -11.40
CA ALA A 123 -13.98 -7.95 -12.52
C ALA A 123 -13.15 -8.26 -13.77
N GLU A 124 -13.64 -9.13 -14.59
CA GLU A 124 -13.02 -9.41 -15.89
C GLU A 124 -13.41 -8.43 -16.92
#